data_52df2b393f83e7ed182f46c409f78fab
#
_entry.id   52df2b393f83e7ed182f46c409f78fab
#
_cell.length_a   1.000
_cell.length_b   1.000
_cell.length_c   1.000
_cell.angle_alpha   90.00
_cell.angle_beta   90.00
_cell.angle_gamma   90.00
#
_symmetry.space_group_name_H-M   'P 1'
#
loop_
_entity.id
_entity.type
_entity.pdbx_description
1 polymer ?
#
loop_
_entity_poly.entity_id
_entity_poly.type
_entity_poly.pdbx_seq_one_letter_code
_entity_poly.pdbx_strand_id
1 'polypeptide(L)'
;MEYQYQNNNYEVQGIRTDRGYLFADDSTDKTVIISTLNWQPYIGENLCKQGWVQQLTVALLHSQGYAVHSQFRPWARAVQEAESGDSDILYPEYFIEQRAPSDIYPGTARLKHLALSDPFPGGSIALIKRKGEADKFNGELKNLKGEHIGVVRGYQNTPEFDELMDQGYFKTMQATHDLQLARMLLAGRVELIIGDPKVIFYNISQANSSSPEFTSDVSKLEVVEPALQYNHLYYAISRKRENWQQLLSDINTALAHFTENNELQNIVDKTVRYCGYGNTTD
;
A
#
# COMPACT_ATOMS: atom_id res chain seq x y z
N MET A 1 -8.84 14.98 -11.85
CA MET A 1 -9.58 14.18 -10.90
C MET A 1 -10.92 14.82 -10.60
N GLU A 2 -12.02 14.05 -10.61
CA GLU A 2 -13.37 14.53 -10.32
C GLU A 2 -13.95 13.77 -9.13
N TYR A 3 -14.54 14.47 -8.19
CA TYR A 3 -15.22 13.88 -7.02
C TYR A 3 -16.35 14.77 -6.51
N GLN A 4 -17.22 14.21 -5.64
CA GLN A 4 -18.31 14.95 -4.98
C GLN A 4 -18.02 15.09 -3.47
N TYR A 5 -18.26 16.28 -2.95
CA TYR A 5 -18.21 16.54 -1.51
C TYR A 5 -19.28 17.56 -1.12
N GLN A 6 -20.11 17.25 -0.11
CA GLN A 6 -21.20 18.12 0.36
C GLN A 6 -22.08 18.66 -0.77
N ASN A 7 -22.50 17.79 -1.70
CA ASN A 7 -23.31 18.08 -2.88
C ASN A 7 -22.68 18.99 -3.94
N ASN A 8 -21.39 19.32 -3.83
CA ASN A 8 -20.63 20.04 -4.85
C ASN A 8 -19.74 19.11 -5.65
N ASN A 9 -19.57 19.40 -6.94
CA ASN A 9 -18.61 18.72 -7.80
C ASN A 9 -17.30 19.48 -7.81
N TYR A 10 -16.21 18.75 -7.69
CA TYR A 10 -14.85 19.30 -7.74
C TYR A 10 -14.05 18.64 -8.85
N GLU A 11 -13.19 19.41 -9.49
CA GLU A 11 -12.19 18.92 -10.42
C GLU A 11 -10.82 19.44 -10.01
N VAL A 12 -9.86 18.53 -9.79
CA VAL A 12 -8.49 18.85 -9.40
C VAL A 12 -7.53 18.26 -10.43
N GLN A 13 -6.63 19.07 -10.97
CA GLN A 13 -5.61 18.64 -11.91
C GLN A 13 -4.27 18.47 -11.23
N GLY A 14 -3.60 17.34 -11.51
CA GLY A 14 -2.24 17.10 -11.04
C GLY A 14 -1.21 17.67 -12.00
N ILE A 15 -0.26 18.44 -11.48
CA ILE A 15 0.88 18.98 -12.21
C ILE A 15 2.12 18.19 -11.82
N ARG A 16 2.87 17.70 -12.79
CA ARG A 16 4.15 17.04 -12.54
C ARG A 16 5.19 18.05 -12.07
N THR A 17 5.89 17.74 -11.01
CA THR A 17 7.00 18.50 -10.44
C THR A 17 8.30 17.70 -10.50
N ASP A 18 9.43 18.29 -10.12
CA ASP A 18 10.73 17.59 -10.04
C ASP A 18 10.73 16.45 -9.00
N ARG A 19 9.80 16.47 -8.04
CA ARG A 19 9.77 15.51 -6.93
C ARG A 19 8.53 14.63 -6.90
N GLY A 20 7.60 14.78 -7.85
CA GLY A 20 6.34 14.03 -7.87
C GLY A 20 5.21 14.76 -8.55
N TYR A 21 4.05 14.83 -7.93
CA TYR A 21 2.86 15.46 -8.48
C TYR A 21 2.21 16.38 -7.45
N LEU A 22 1.90 17.59 -7.87
CA LEU A 22 1.17 18.57 -7.07
C LEU A 22 -0.29 18.65 -7.56
N PHE A 23 -1.23 18.49 -6.65
CA PHE A 23 -2.67 18.67 -6.87
C PHE A 23 -3.11 19.86 -6.01
N ALA A 24 -3.46 20.96 -6.66
CA ALA A 24 -3.86 22.20 -6.01
C ALA A 24 -4.78 23.01 -6.92
N ASP A 25 -5.59 23.85 -6.31
CA ASP A 25 -6.35 24.93 -6.95
C ASP A 25 -6.49 26.13 -5.99
N ASP A 26 -7.30 27.11 -6.37
CA ASP A 26 -7.51 28.33 -5.61
C ASP A 26 -8.22 28.11 -4.25
N SER A 27 -8.79 26.93 -4.02
CA SER A 27 -9.45 26.56 -2.74
C SER A 27 -8.47 26.00 -1.70
N THR A 28 -7.21 25.73 -2.10
CA THR A 28 -6.21 25.11 -1.22
C THR A 28 -5.27 26.15 -0.63
N ASP A 29 -5.28 26.28 0.69
CA ASP A 29 -4.45 27.26 1.45
C ASP A 29 -3.30 26.61 2.24
N LYS A 30 -3.30 25.29 2.34
CA LYS A 30 -2.31 24.48 3.07
C LYS A 30 -1.75 23.40 2.16
N THR A 31 -0.47 23.08 2.30
CA THR A 31 0.14 21.98 1.55
C THR A 31 0.48 20.82 2.47
N VAL A 32 0.23 19.60 2.00
CA VAL A 32 0.72 18.37 2.60
C VAL A 32 1.68 17.68 1.66
N ILE A 33 2.82 17.23 2.18
CA ILE A 33 3.82 16.44 1.48
C ILE A 33 3.58 14.97 1.83
N ILE A 34 3.44 14.15 0.81
CA ILE A 34 3.13 12.74 0.98
C ILE A 34 4.22 11.88 0.38
N SER A 35 4.73 10.92 1.13
CA SER A 35 5.57 9.85 0.62
C SER A 35 4.75 8.59 0.43
N THR A 36 4.86 8.00 -0.76
CA THR A 36 4.16 6.78 -1.18
C THR A 36 5.07 5.90 -2.04
N LEU A 37 4.56 4.76 -2.46
CA LEU A 37 5.29 3.78 -3.26
C LEU A 37 4.56 3.45 -4.57
N ASN A 38 5.23 2.70 -5.44
CA ASN A 38 4.58 2.00 -6.55
C ASN A 38 4.07 0.64 -6.04
N TRP A 39 2.75 0.52 -5.89
CA TRP A 39 2.08 -0.66 -5.37
C TRP A 39 0.78 -0.93 -6.14
N GLN A 40 0.97 -1.30 -7.41
CA GLN A 40 -0.13 -1.53 -8.33
C GLN A 40 -0.90 -2.83 -7.97
N PRO A 41 -2.21 -2.87 -8.15
CA PRO A 41 -3.07 -1.91 -8.85
C PRO A 41 -3.62 -0.76 -7.99
N TYR A 42 -3.26 -0.68 -6.72
CA TYR A 42 -3.81 0.31 -5.79
C TYR A 42 -3.30 1.74 -6.08
N ILE A 43 -1.98 1.87 -6.23
CA ILE A 43 -1.30 3.15 -6.44
C ILE A 43 -0.01 2.95 -7.26
N GLY A 44 0.34 3.92 -8.11
CA GLY A 44 1.59 3.88 -8.86
C GLY A 44 1.82 5.11 -9.72
N GLU A 45 3.06 5.59 -9.79
CA GLU A 45 3.42 6.82 -10.52
C GLU A 45 3.00 6.78 -11.99
N ASN A 46 3.20 5.62 -12.65
CA ASN A 46 2.89 5.41 -14.05
C ASN A 46 1.58 4.63 -14.26
N LEU A 47 0.82 4.40 -13.20
CA LEU A 47 -0.46 3.76 -13.28
C LEU A 47 -1.50 4.74 -13.84
N CYS A 48 -2.47 4.24 -14.60
CA CYS A 48 -3.59 5.05 -15.08
C CYS A 48 -4.24 5.80 -13.91
N LYS A 49 -4.37 7.12 -14.01
CA LYS A 49 -4.84 8.00 -12.94
C LYS A 49 -4.08 7.84 -11.60
N GLN A 50 -2.88 7.25 -11.64
CA GLN A 50 -2.05 6.88 -10.48
C GLN A 50 -2.72 5.90 -9.50
N GLY A 51 -3.80 5.24 -9.91
CA GLY A 51 -4.56 4.29 -9.12
C GLY A 51 -5.65 4.94 -8.25
N TRP A 52 -6.60 4.11 -7.81
CA TRP A 52 -7.76 4.60 -7.06
C TRP A 52 -7.37 5.14 -5.67
N VAL A 53 -6.32 4.58 -5.03
CA VAL A 53 -5.86 5.07 -3.72
C VAL A 53 -5.32 6.50 -3.84
N GLN A 54 -4.56 6.82 -4.90
CA GLN A 54 -4.13 8.20 -5.16
C GLN A 54 -5.33 9.12 -5.39
N GLN A 55 -6.32 8.68 -6.18
CA GLN A 55 -7.50 9.46 -6.46
C GLN A 55 -8.29 9.75 -5.17
N LEU A 56 -8.50 8.74 -4.32
CA LEU A 56 -9.13 8.90 -3.02
C LEU A 56 -8.36 9.89 -2.14
N THR A 57 -7.03 9.72 -2.04
CA THR A 57 -6.17 10.59 -1.22
C THR A 57 -6.27 12.06 -1.61
N VAL A 58 -6.19 12.32 -2.92
CA VAL A 58 -6.35 13.71 -3.42
C VAL A 58 -7.74 14.24 -3.10
N ALA A 59 -8.80 13.45 -3.30
CA ALA A 59 -10.15 13.88 -3.00
C ALA A 59 -10.36 14.21 -1.52
N LEU A 60 -9.92 13.32 -0.63
CA LEU A 60 -10.03 13.51 0.82
C LEU A 60 -9.34 14.79 1.28
N LEU A 61 -8.08 14.96 0.91
CA LEU A 61 -7.28 16.09 1.36
C LEU A 61 -7.73 17.41 0.73
N HIS A 62 -8.02 17.41 -0.56
CA HIS A 62 -8.52 18.59 -1.26
C HIS A 62 -9.87 19.04 -0.71
N SER A 63 -10.77 18.12 -0.34
CA SER A 63 -12.05 18.47 0.29
C SER A 63 -11.91 19.19 1.64
N GLN A 64 -10.72 19.10 2.26
CA GLN A 64 -10.36 19.75 3.52
C GLN A 64 -9.45 20.98 3.32
N GLY A 65 -9.29 21.45 2.07
CA GLY A 65 -8.53 22.65 1.72
C GLY A 65 -7.01 22.42 1.62
N TYR A 66 -6.55 21.17 1.49
CA TYR A 66 -5.13 20.88 1.34
C TYR A 66 -4.71 20.70 -0.13
N ALA A 67 -3.65 21.39 -0.53
CA ALA A 67 -2.86 21.02 -1.71
C ALA A 67 -2.05 19.76 -1.40
N VAL A 68 -2.02 18.81 -2.34
CA VAL A 68 -1.41 17.49 -2.15
C VAL A 68 -0.17 17.36 -3.01
N HIS A 69 1.01 17.23 -2.40
CA HIS A 69 2.26 16.96 -3.10
C HIS A 69 2.69 15.52 -2.89
N SER A 70 2.33 14.62 -3.81
CA SER A 70 2.64 13.20 -3.74
C SER A 70 4.00 12.87 -4.33
N GLN A 71 4.82 12.12 -3.60
CA GLN A 71 6.17 11.72 -3.98
C GLN A 71 6.31 10.20 -3.91
N PHE A 72 6.67 9.58 -5.04
CA PHE A 72 6.87 8.13 -5.11
C PHE A 72 8.29 7.75 -4.71
N ARG A 73 8.42 6.81 -3.78
CA ARG A 73 9.67 6.35 -3.17
C ARG A 73 9.70 4.83 -3.02
N PRO A 74 10.88 4.20 -2.89
CA PRO A 74 10.96 2.87 -2.29
C PRO A 74 10.38 2.89 -0.87
N TRP A 75 9.59 1.85 -0.51
CA TRP A 75 8.81 1.87 0.74
C TRP A 75 9.63 2.19 2.00
N ALA A 76 10.77 1.52 2.19
CA ALA A 76 11.60 1.77 3.35
C ALA A 76 12.05 3.24 3.47
N ARG A 77 12.24 3.94 2.33
CA ARG A 77 12.55 5.36 2.33
C ARG A 77 11.31 6.21 2.66
N ALA A 78 10.15 5.86 2.11
CA ALA A 78 8.90 6.56 2.43
C ALA A 78 8.59 6.52 3.93
N VAL A 79 8.79 5.36 4.57
CA VAL A 79 8.68 5.20 6.03
C VAL A 79 9.64 6.14 6.77
N GLN A 80 10.92 6.18 6.37
CA GLN A 80 11.91 7.04 6.99
C GLN A 80 11.56 8.52 6.86
N GLU A 81 11.12 8.96 5.67
CA GLU A 81 10.71 10.35 5.41
C GLU A 81 9.51 10.76 6.30
N ALA A 82 8.56 9.85 6.54
CA ALA A 82 7.43 10.10 7.43
C ALA A 82 7.84 10.13 8.92
N GLU A 83 8.68 9.20 9.36
CA GLU A 83 9.17 9.18 10.74
C GLU A 83 10.04 10.41 11.07
N SER A 84 10.86 10.89 10.11
CA SER A 84 11.69 12.09 10.27
C SER A 84 10.90 13.40 10.23
N GLY A 85 9.74 13.41 9.55
CA GLY A 85 8.96 14.60 9.27
C GLY A 85 9.33 15.29 7.96
N ASP A 86 10.13 14.64 7.10
CA ASP A 86 10.40 15.09 5.72
C ASP A 86 9.17 14.93 4.82
N SER A 87 8.23 14.07 5.22
CA SER A 87 6.87 14.03 4.69
C SER A 87 5.83 14.03 5.81
N ASP A 88 4.66 14.56 5.51
CA ASP A 88 3.54 14.70 6.45
C ASP A 88 2.74 13.42 6.58
N ILE A 89 2.61 12.68 5.48
CA ILE A 89 1.79 11.47 5.36
C ILE A 89 2.59 10.38 4.63
N LEU A 90 2.53 9.17 5.16
CA LEU A 90 2.89 7.92 4.51
C LEU A 90 1.60 7.15 4.17
N TYR A 91 1.47 6.63 2.94
CA TYR A 91 0.33 5.80 2.54
C TYR A 91 0.61 4.98 1.27
N PRO A 92 -0.18 3.95 0.99
CA PRO A 92 -1.08 3.28 1.91
C PRO A 92 -0.27 2.43 2.89
N GLU A 93 -0.65 2.45 4.16
CA GLU A 93 -0.07 1.60 5.20
C GLU A 93 -1.11 0.57 5.62
N TYR A 94 -0.72 -0.67 5.89
CA TYR A 94 -1.67 -1.65 6.40
C TYR A 94 -2.02 -1.35 7.84
N PHE A 95 -1.20 -1.73 8.75
CA PHE A 95 -1.30 -1.45 10.17
C PHE A 95 0.12 -1.26 10.71
N ILE A 96 0.24 -0.66 11.86
CA ILE A 96 1.53 -0.56 12.54
C ILE A 96 1.38 -1.25 13.89
N GLU A 97 2.12 -2.33 14.08
CA GLU A 97 2.14 -3.01 15.36
C GLU A 97 2.65 -2.10 16.48
N GLN A 98 2.10 -2.28 17.70
CA GLN A 98 2.48 -1.45 18.84
C GLN A 98 3.98 -1.48 19.15
N ARG A 99 4.64 -2.60 18.84
CA ARG A 99 6.08 -2.81 19.08
C ARG A 99 6.92 -2.66 17.83
N ALA A 100 6.32 -2.38 16.66
CA ALA A 100 7.07 -2.19 15.43
C ALA A 100 8.18 -1.14 15.65
N PRO A 101 9.46 -1.50 15.42
CA PRO A 101 10.55 -0.57 15.68
C PRO A 101 10.54 0.59 14.69
N SER A 102 10.95 1.77 15.14
CA SER A 102 11.24 2.88 14.25
C SER A 102 12.50 2.56 13.43
N ASP A 103 12.48 2.91 12.13
CA ASP A 103 13.62 2.76 11.24
C ASP A 103 14.70 3.84 11.49
N ILE A 104 14.33 4.96 12.14
CA ILE A 104 15.23 6.11 12.35
C ILE A 104 15.63 6.27 13.81
N TYR A 105 14.71 5.99 14.74
CA TYR A 105 14.91 6.26 16.16
C TYR A 105 15.09 4.96 16.96
N PRO A 106 16.33 4.45 17.08
CA PRO A 106 16.59 3.16 17.74
C PRO A 106 15.99 3.10 19.14
N GLY A 107 15.39 1.95 19.47
CA GLY A 107 14.78 1.71 20.77
C GLY A 107 13.40 2.36 20.97
N THR A 108 12.82 2.95 19.91
CA THR A 108 11.47 3.50 19.97
C THR A 108 10.52 2.75 19.03
N ALA A 109 9.23 2.73 19.37
CA ALA A 109 8.21 2.18 18.48
C ALA A 109 7.82 3.20 17.40
N ARG A 110 7.55 2.73 16.19
CA ARG A 110 7.11 3.54 15.03
C ARG A 110 5.88 4.39 15.36
N LEU A 111 4.92 3.87 16.11
CA LEU A 111 3.72 4.60 16.56
C LEU A 111 3.99 5.80 17.49
N LYS A 112 5.21 5.95 18.01
CA LYS A 112 5.62 7.19 18.68
C LYS A 112 5.85 8.35 17.70
N HIS A 113 6.11 8.03 16.45
CA HIS A 113 6.44 9.00 15.40
C HIS A 113 5.32 9.16 14.37
N LEU A 114 4.48 8.14 14.21
CA LEU A 114 3.35 8.10 13.28
C LEU A 114 2.03 7.89 14.02
N ALA A 115 0.95 8.45 13.45
CA ALA A 115 -0.43 8.22 13.90
C ALA A 115 -1.25 7.70 12.73
N LEU A 116 -2.03 6.64 12.93
CA LEU A 116 -2.88 6.06 11.89
C LEU A 116 -4.24 6.76 11.83
N SER A 117 -4.75 6.93 10.61
CA SER A 117 -6.14 7.35 10.36
C SER A 117 -7.14 6.23 10.70
N ASP A 118 -8.42 6.52 10.54
CA ASP A 118 -9.42 5.48 10.37
C ASP A 118 -9.13 4.66 9.11
N PRO A 119 -9.56 3.38 9.07
CA PRO A 119 -9.27 2.48 7.97
C PRO A 119 -10.08 2.80 6.70
N PHE A 120 -9.50 2.45 5.54
CA PHE A 120 -10.20 2.38 4.28
C PHE A 120 -9.96 1.03 3.59
N PRO A 121 -10.69 0.66 2.52
CA PRO A 121 -10.57 -0.65 1.90
C PRO A 121 -9.15 -1.01 1.49
N GLY A 122 -8.78 -2.24 1.74
CA GLY A 122 -7.45 -2.78 1.44
C GLY A 122 -7.50 -4.09 0.66
N GLY A 123 -6.73 -5.08 1.09
CA GLY A 123 -6.63 -6.37 0.42
C GLY A 123 -6.31 -7.53 1.36
N SER A 124 -6.41 -8.73 0.82
CA SER A 124 -6.04 -9.93 1.54
C SER A 124 -4.53 -10.14 1.52
N ILE A 125 -3.97 -10.56 2.63
CA ILE A 125 -2.61 -11.06 2.72
C ILE A 125 -2.65 -12.58 2.70
N ALA A 126 -1.89 -13.16 1.81
CA ALA A 126 -1.83 -14.61 1.64
C ALA A 126 -0.39 -15.07 1.37
N LEU A 127 -0.19 -16.37 1.56
CA LEU A 127 0.98 -17.05 1.04
C LEU A 127 0.75 -17.39 -0.43
N ILE A 128 1.80 -17.31 -1.23
CA ILE A 128 1.77 -17.66 -2.65
C ILE A 128 2.92 -18.64 -2.91
N LYS A 129 2.64 -19.66 -3.70
CA LYS A 129 3.59 -20.69 -4.08
C LYS A 129 3.63 -20.91 -5.59
N ARG A 130 4.59 -21.69 -6.06
CA ARG A 130 4.57 -22.21 -7.43
C ARG A 130 3.44 -23.22 -7.57
N LYS A 131 2.72 -23.14 -8.68
CA LYS A 131 1.57 -23.98 -8.95
C LYS A 131 1.94 -25.47 -9.00
N GLY A 132 1.15 -26.28 -8.31
CA GLY A 132 1.33 -27.73 -8.24
C GLY A 132 2.40 -28.19 -7.26
N GLU A 133 3.12 -27.29 -6.59
CA GLU A 133 4.02 -27.67 -5.51
C GLU A 133 3.25 -27.88 -4.20
N ALA A 134 3.67 -28.87 -3.42
CA ALA A 134 3.11 -29.06 -2.08
C ALA A 134 3.57 -27.94 -1.14
N ASP A 135 2.71 -27.55 -0.22
CA ASP A 135 3.06 -26.69 0.90
C ASP A 135 2.72 -27.41 2.22
N LYS A 136 3.22 -26.85 3.32
CA LYS A 136 3.01 -27.38 4.67
C LYS A 136 2.05 -26.53 5.49
N PHE A 137 1.47 -25.47 4.90
CA PHE A 137 0.73 -24.48 5.65
C PHE A 137 -0.50 -25.07 6.37
N ASN A 138 -1.39 -25.76 5.66
CA ASN A 138 -2.61 -26.38 6.23
C ASN A 138 -3.41 -25.44 7.17
N GLY A 139 -3.40 -24.13 6.90
CA GLY A 139 -4.09 -23.15 7.72
C GLY A 139 -3.32 -22.66 8.96
N GLU A 140 -2.12 -23.16 9.22
CA GLU A 140 -1.33 -22.81 10.40
C GLU A 140 0.11 -22.42 10.04
N LEU A 141 0.52 -21.19 10.37
CA LEU A 141 1.87 -20.68 10.12
C LEU A 141 2.96 -21.49 10.82
N LYS A 142 2.65 -22.10 11.96
CA LYS A 142 3.59 -22.95 12.72
C LYS A 142 4.04 -24.19 11.98
N ASN A 143 3.27 -24.65 10.99
CA ASN A 143 3.67 -25.77 10.14
C ASN A 143 4.82 -25.41 9.17
N LEU A 144 5.09 -24.12 8.98
CA LEU A 144 6.12 -23.61 8.07
C LEU A 144 7.49 -23.43 8.73
N LYS A 145 7.73 -24.06 9.89
CA LYS A 145 9.01 -23.95 10.58
C LYS A 145 10.20 -24.30 9.69
N GLY A 146 11.13 -23.36 9.55
CA GLY A 146 12.36 -23.55 8.78
C GLY A 146 12.20 -23.42 7.26
N GLU A 147 10.98 -23.17 6.75
CA GLU A 147 10.74 -22.92 5.32
C GLU A 147 11.38 -21.60 4.89
N HIS A 148 11.81 -21.51 3.61
CA HIS A 148 12.32 -20.27 3.04
C HIS A 148 11.17 -19.45 2.49
N ILE A 149 10.89 -18.33 3.14
CA ILE A 149 9.79 -17.45 2.79
C ILE A 149 10.34 -16.09 2.34
N GLY A 150 9.92 -15.65 1.15
CA GLY A 150 10.24 -14.33 0.66
C GLY A 150 9.32 -13.27 1.26
N VAL A 151 9.90 -12.12 1.62
CA VAL A 151 9.20 -10.96 2.18
C VAL A 151 9.69 -9.67 1.51
N VAL A 152 8.88 -8.63 1.44
CA VAL A 152 9.35 -7.29 1.05
C VAL A 152 9.86 -6.56 2.27
N ARG A 153 11.06 -6.01 2.17
CA ARG A 153 11.70 -5.29 3.28
C ARG A 153 10.87 -4.08 3.72
N GLY A 154 10.56 -4.04 5.01
CA GLY A 154 9.80 -2.95 5.64
C GLY A 154 8.29 -3.11 5.54
N TYR A 155 7.77 -4.13 4.83
CA TYR A 155 6.35 -4.44 4.89
C TYR A 155 6.01 -5.07 6.24
N GLN A 156 4.85 -4.73 6.74
CA GLN A 156 4.14 -5.50 7.76
C GLN A 156 3.11 -6.38 7.05
N ASN A 157 3.04 -7.65 7.42
CA ASN A 157 2.17 -8.63 6.75
C ASN A 157 0.95 -8.95 7.62
N THR A 158 1.13 -9.84 8.60
CA THR A 158 0.14 -10.09 9.64
C THR A 158 0.83 -10.17 10.99
N PRO A 159 0.15 -9.82 12.11
CA PRO A 159 0.78 -9.85 13.43
C PRO A 159 1.42 -11.20 13.78
N GLU A 160 0.73 -12.30 13.49
CA GLU A 160 1.25 -13.65 13.78
C GLU A 160 2.45 -14.00 12.91
N PHE A 161 2.39 -13.68 11.59
CA PHE A 161 3.51 -13.95 10.69
C PHE A 161 4.75 -13.14 11.09
N ASP A 162 4.58 -11.85 11.34
CA ASP A 162 5.67 -10.93 11.67
C ASP A 162 6.31 -11.30 13.01
N GLU A 163 5.51 -11.71 14.02
CA GLU A 163 6.04 -12.24 15.28
C GLU A 163 6.88 -13.52 15.10
N LEU A 164 6.40 -14.48 14.32
CA LEU A 164 7.13 -15.72 14.02
C LEU A 164 8.40 -15.43 13.19
N MET A 165 8.33 -14.49 12.26
CA MET A 165 9.48 -14.03 11.46
C MET A 165 10.56 -13.43 12.37
N ASP A 166 10.20 -12.55 13.29
CA ASP A 166 11.13 -11.89 14.22
C ASP A 166 11.77 -12.89 15.19
N GLN A 167 11.05 -13.96 15.54
CA GLN A 167 11.59 -15.09 16.32
C GLN A 167 12.51 -16.01 15.52
N GLY A 168 12.71 -15.75 14.22
CA GLY A 168 13.51 -16.60 13.34
C GLY A 168 12.88 -17.97 13.04
N TYR A 169 11.56 -18.08 13.14
CA TYR A 169 10.84 -19.32 12.89
C TYR A 169 10.90 -19.76 11.43
N PHE A 170 10.94 -18.79 10.51
CA PHE A 170 11.14 -18.96 9.08
C PHE A 170 12.56 -18.57 8.68
N LYS A 171 13.04 -19.08 7.54
CA LYS A 171 14.23 -18.57 6.86
C LYS A 171 13.79 -17.52 5.85
N THR A 172 13.80 -16.26 6.24
CA THR A 172 13.31 -15.19 5.37
C THR A 172 14.36 -14.70 4.38
N MET A 173 13.91 -14.40 3.15
CA MET A 173 14.69 -13.72 2.13
C MET A 173 13.98 -12.43 1.74
N GLN A 174 14.71 -11.30 1.80
CA GLN A 174 14.14 -9.98 1.56
C GLN A 174 14.24 -9.57 0.10
N ALA A 175 13.12 -9.07 -0.44
CA ALA A 175 13.04 -8.35 -1.70
C ALA A 175 12.88 -6.84 -1.42
N THR A 176 13.12 -6.01 -2.44
CA THR A 176 12.92 -4.55 -2.36
C THR A 176 11.52 -4.12 -2.80
N HIS A 177 10.80 -4.97 -3.53
CA HIS A 177 9.45 -4.74 -4.03
C HIS A 177 8.81 -6.06 -4.51
N ASP A 178 7.49 -6.07 -4.70
CA ASP A 178 6.69 -7.25 -5.00
C ASP A 178 7.09 -8.01 -6.28
N LEU A 179 7.47 -7.30 -7.35
CA LEU A 179 7.93 -7.98 -8.58
C LEU A 179 9.24 -8.75 -8.36
N GLN A 180 10.17 -8.20 -7.58
CA GLN A 180 11.39 -8.94 -7.23
C GLN A 180 11.04 -10.16 -6.37
N LEU A 181 10.10 -10.01 -5.44
CA LEU A 181 9.61 -11.10 -4.60
C LEU A 181 9.05 -12.24 -5.44
N ALA A 182 8.16 -11.92 -6.39
CA ALA A 182 7.59 -12.89 -7.32
C ALA A 182 8.66 -13.60 -8.18
N ARG A 183 9.68 -12.87 -8.65
CA ARG A 183 10.80 -13.44 -9.40
C ARG A 183 11.65 -14.41 -8.55
N MET A 184 11.82 -14.12 -7.26
CA MET A 184 12.52 -15.04 -6.35
C MET A 184 11.76 -16.35 -6.20
N LEU A 185 10.44 -16.31 -6.09
CA LEU A 185 9.58 -17.49 -6.04
C LEU A 185 9.66 -18.31 -7.33
N LEU A 186 9.48 -17.65 -8.49
CA LEU A 186 9.55 -18.28 -9.80
C LEU A 186 10.92 -18.90 -10.10
N ALA A 187 12.00 -18.32 -9.59
CA ALA A 187 13.35 -18.84 -9.72
C ALA A 187 13.70 -19.94 -8.71
N GLY A 188 12.76 -20.37 -7.87
CA GLY A 188 12.98 -21.41 -6.86
C GLY A 188 13.93 -21.01 -5.72
N ARG A 189 14.13 -19.71 -5.48
CA ARG A 189 14.98 -19.22 -4.38
C ARG A 189 14.30 -19.30 -3.02
N VAL A 190 12.96 -19.31 -3.03
CA VAL A 190 12.11 -19.48 -1.87
C VAL A 190 10.97 -20.45 -2.22
N GLU A 191 10.42 -21.11 -1.22
CA GLU A 191 9.28 -22.02 -1.38
C GLU A 191 7.95 -21.27 -1.41
N LEU A 192 7.87 -20.20 -0.60
CA LEU A 192 6.69 -19.37 -0.44
C LEU A 192 7.08 -17.89 -0.50
N ILE A 193 6.11 -17.05 -0.84
CA ILE A 193 6.18 -15.61 -0.59
C ILE A 193 4.90 -15.18 0.13
N ILE A 194 4.97 -14.08 0.89
CA ILE A 194 3.82 -13.47 1.54
C ILE A 194 3.55 -12.09 0.95
N GLY A 195 2.28 -11.76 0.74
CA GLY A 195 1.86 -10.44 0.26
C GLY A 195 0.42 -10.42 -0.21
N ASP A 196 0.03 -9.31 -0.82
CA ASP A 196 -1.27 -9.18 -1.47
C ASP A 196 -1.24 -9.86 -2.85
N PRO A 197 -2.07 -10.91 -3.09
CA PRO A 197 -2.10 -11.60 -4.38
C PRO A 197 -2.44 -10.68 -5.55
N LYS A 198 -3.33 -9.68 -5.36
CA LYS A 198 -3.69 -8.73 -6.43
C LYS A 198 -2.46 -7.94 -6.87
N VAL A 199 -1.63 -7.49 -5.93
CA VAL A 199 -0.40 -6.77 -6.21
C VAL A 199 0.62 -7.65 -6.93
N ILE A 200 0.85 -8.85 -6.41
CA ILE A 200 1.83 -9.79 -6.96
C ILE A 200 1.47 -10.17 -8.39
N PHE A 201 0.22 -10.59 -8.62
CA PHE A 201 -0.24 -11.04 -9.95
C PHE A 201 -0.30 -9.87 -10.95
N TYR A 202 -0.72 -8.67 -10.52
CA TYR A 202 -0.69 -7.49 -11.37
C TYR A 202 0.73 -7.18 -11.84
N ASN A 203 1.69 -7.12 -10.92
CA ASN A 203 3.09 -6.81 -11.26
C ASN A 203 3.70 -7.82 -12.24
N ILE A 204 3.39 -9.12 -12.09
CA ILE A 204 3.84 -10.16 -13.01
C ILE A 204 3.21 -9.96 -14.40
N SER A 205 1.91 -9.70 -14.47
CA SER A 205 1.20 -9.52 -15.75
C SER A 205 1.75 -8.34 -16.53
N GLN A 206 2.07 -7.22 -15.85
CA GLN A 206 2.64 -6.04 -16.47
C GLN A 206 4.10 -6.26 -16.93
N ALA A 207 4.89 -6.99 -16.16
CA ALA A 207 6.27 -7.31 -16.54
C ALA A 207 6.33 -8.14 -17.83
N ASN A 208 5.40 -9.05 -18.05
CA ASN A 208 5.29 -9.83 -19.29
C ASN A 208 5.00 -8.97 -20.52
N SER A 209 4.18 -7.93 -20.37
CA SER A 209 3.84 -7.01 -21.44
C SER A 209 5.04 -6.15 -21.87
N SER A 210 6.00 -5.93 -20.95
CA SER A 210 7.15 -5.04 -21.17
C SER A 210 8.42 -5.78 -21.63
N SER A 211 8.53 -7.08 -21.41
CA SER A 211 9.72 -7.89 -21.73
C SER A 211 9.35 -9.35 -22.01
N PRO A 212 9.07 -9.71 -23.29
CA PRO A 212 8.64 -11.07 -23.65
C PRO A 212 9.66 -12.19 -23.32
N GLU A 213 10.92 -11.84 -23.11
CA GLU A 213 11.98 -12.79 -22.72
C GLU A 213 11.83 -13.29 -21.27
N PHE A 214 11.05 -12.57 -20.45
CA PHE A 214 10.74 -12.96 -19.09
C PHE A 214 9.38 -13.63 -19.04
N THR A 215 9.33 -14.95 -19.28
CA THR A 215 8.12 -15.76 -19.09
C THR A 215 7.77 -15.92 -17.61
N SER A 216 7.53 -14.81 -16.92
CA SER A 216 6.89 -14.81 -15.61
C SER A 216 5.39 -14.97 -15.82
N ASP A 217 4.95 -16.19 -15.93
CA ASP A 217 3.55 -16.53 -16.18
C ASP A 217 2.82 -16.60 -14.84
N VAL A 218 1.82 -15.74 -14.67
CA VAL A 218 0.90 -15.78 -13.51
C VAL A 218 0.33 -17.19 -13.33
N SER A 219 0.09 -17.91 -14.42
CA SER A 219 -0.42 -19.29 -14.38
C SER A 219 0.50 -20.30 -13.67
N LYS A 220 1.77 -19.93 -13.44
CA LYS A 220 2.75 -20.73 -12.67
C LYS A 220 2.69 -20.53 -11.17
N LEU A 221 1.86 -19.63 -10.70
CA LEU A 221 1.67 -19.33 -9.29
C LEU A 221 0.26 -19.65 -8.84
N GLU A 222 0.11 -19.92 -7.58
CA GLU A 222 -1.19 -20.09 -6.93
C GLU A 222 -1.17 -19.54 -5.51
N VAL A 223 -2.31 -19.02 -5.07
CA VAL A 223 -2.53 -18.60 -3.70
C VAL A 223 -2.69 -19.84 -2.83
N VAL A 224 -2.06 -19.83 -1.67
CA VAL A 224 -2.22 -20.88 -0.66
C VAL A 224 -3.44 -20.53 0.19
N GLU A 225 -4.41 -21.40 0.23
CA GLU A 225 -5.63 -21.20 1.02
C GLU A 225 -5.55 -21.88 2.40
N PRO A 226 -6.21 -21.32 3.42
CA PRO A 226 -6.93 -20.04 3.40
C PRO A 226 -5.98 -18.82 3.39
N ALA A 227 -6.46 -17.66 2.87
CA ALA A 227 -5.75 -16.41 3.06
C ALA A 227 -5.51 -16.15 4.55
N LEU A 228 -4.38 -15.49 4.87
CA LEU A 228 -4.00 -15.28 6.27
C LEU A 228 -4.90 -14.25 6.95
N GLN A 229 -5.16 -13.14 6.28
CA GLN A 229 -5.91 -12.01 6.83
C GLN A 229 -6.33 -11.03 5.74
N TYR A 230 -7.45 -10.32 5.94
CA TYR A 230 -7.76 -9.10 5.20
C TYR A 230 -7.22 -7.90 5.97
N ASN A 231 -6.37 -7.12 5.32
CA ASN A 231 -5.81 -5.89 5.90
C ASN A 231 -6.49 -4.67 5.30
N HIS A 232 -7.03 -3.82 6.17
CA HIS A 232 -7.42 -2.46 5.79
C HIS A 232 -6.19 -1.61 5.53
N LEU A 233 -6.38 -0.52 4.78
CA LEU A 233 -5.36 0.49 4.53
C LEU A 233 -5.58 1.72 5.42
N TYR A 234 -4.50 2.43 5.70
CA TYR A 234 -4.47 3.61 6.57
C TYR A 234 -3.58 4.69 5.97
N TYR A 235 -3.83 5.92 6.36
CA TYR A 235 -2.86 7.01 6.28
C TYR A 235 -2.07 7.05 7.57
N ALA A 236 -0.74 7.06 7.50
CA ALA A 236 0.13 7.22 8.66
C ALA A 236 0.66 8.65 8.68
N ILE A 237 0.20 9.44 9.63
CA ILE A 237 0.49 10.87 9.75
C ILE A 237 1.71 11.08 10.62
N SER A 238 2.70 11.84 10.13
CA SER A 238 3.89 12.21 10.89
C SER A 238 3.54 13.08 12.10
N ARG A 239 3.91 12.63 13.29
CA ARG A 239 3.75 13.42 14.52
C ARG A 239 4.77 14.58 14.63
N LYS A 240 5.71 14.66 13.66
CA LYS A 240 6.64 15.80 13.53
C LYS A 240 6.01 17.00 12.85
N ARG A 241 4.94 16.78 12.08
CA ARG A 241 4.19 17.88 11.47
C ARG A 241 3.55 18.74 12.56
N GLU A 242 3.66 20.05 12.42
CA GLU A 242 2.86 20.97 13.20
C GLU A 242 1.37 20.73 12.95
N ASN A 243 0.56 20.73 14.01
CA ASN A 243 -0.88 20.45 13.94
C ASN A 243 -1.26 19.12 13.29
N TRP A 244 -0.43 18.07 13.46
CA TRP A 244 -0.70 16.73 12.92
C TRP A 244 -2.06 16.15 13.38
N GLN A 245 -2.51 16.48 14.60
CA GLN A 245 -3.81 16.05 15.12
C GLN A 245 -4.97 16.62 14.30
N GLN A 246 -4.86 17.88 13.85
CA GLN A 246 -5.86 18.48 12.97
C GLN A 246 -5.88 17.79 11.61
N LEU A 247 -4.72 17.53 11.01
CA LEU A 247 -4.63 16.80 9.74
C LEU A 247 -5.24 15.40 9.86
N LEU A 248 -4.97 14.69 10.96
CA LEU A 248 -5.57 13.37 11.22
C LEU A 248 -7.10 13.46 11.35
N SER A 249 -7.60 14.46 12.10
CA SER A 249 -9.03 14.69 12.27
C SER A 249 -9.72 15.03 10.95
N ASP A 250 -9.10 15.85 10.11
CA ASP A 250 -9.61 16.26 8.80
C ASP A 250 -9.71 15.05 7.86
N ILE A 251 -8.67 14.21 7.83
CA ILE A 251 -8.67 12.96 7.04
C ILE A 251 -9.78 12.02 7.51
N ASN A 252 -9.94 11.80 8.81
CA ASN A 252 -10.97 10.89 9.34
C ASN A 252 -12.39 11.44 9.08
N THR A 253 -12.58 12.75 9.20
CA THR A 253 -13.85 13.41 8.86
C THR A 253 -14.19 13.22 7.38
N ALA A 254 -13.23 13.42 6.50
CA ALA A 254 -13.42 13.20 5.08
C ALA A 254 -13.68 11.72 4.76
N LEU A 255 -12.91 10.77 5.33
CA LEU A 255 -13.12 9.33 5.16
C LEU A 255 -14.54 8.90 5.56
N ALA A 256 -15.02 9.35 6.72
CA ALA A 256 -16.38 9.07 7.17
C ALA A 256 -17.41 9.59 6.16
N HIS A 257 -17.28 10.85 5.73
CA HIS A 257 -18.20 11.47 4.76
C HIS A 257 -18.19 10.73 3.41
N PHE A 258 -17.04 10.41 2.86
CA PHE A 258 -16.90 9.72 1.58
C PHE A 258 -17.45 8.29 1.66
N THR A 259 -17.33 7.62 2.80
CA THR A 259 -17.88 6.28 3.03
C THR A 259 -19.39 6.31 3.15
N GLU A 260 -19.94 7.19 3.98
CA GLU A 260 -21.39 7.32 4.22
C GLU A 260 -22.17 7.71 2.97
N ASN A 261 -21.58 8.50 2.08
CA ASN A 261 -22.19 8.97 0.84
C ASN A 261 -21.82 8.11 -0.39
N ASN A 262 -21.18 6.94 -0.21
CA ASN A 262 -20.71 6.05 -1.26
C ASN A 262 -19.71 6.70 -2.23
N GLU A 263 -19.15 7.87 -1.93
CA GLU A 263 -18.22 8.55 -2.83
C GLU A 263 -16.89 7.82 -2.92
N LEU A 264 -16.43 7.19 -1.83
CA LEU A 264 -15.25 6.33 -1.86
C LEU A 264 -15.43 5.22 -2.91
N GLN A 265 -16.56 4.50 -2.88
CA GLN A 265 -16.83 3.44 -3.85
C GLN A 265 -16.96 4.01 -5.28
N ASN A 266 -17.57 5.17 -5.44
CA ASN A 266 -17.67 5.86 -6.72
C ASN A 266 -16.29 6.19 -7.32
N ILE A 267 -15.34 6.63 -6.49
CA ILE A 267 -13.95 6.91 -6.93
C ILE A 267 -13.26 5.63 -7.40
N VAL A 268 -13.40 4.53 -6.63
CA VAL A 268 -12.87 3.21 -7.02
C VAL A 268 -13.45 2.79 -8.37
N ASP A 269 -14.79 2.76 -8.49
CA ASP A 269 -15.49 2.30 -9.68
C ASP A 269 -15.20 3.15 -10.92
N LYS A 270 -15.15 4.49 -10.77
CA LYS A 270 -14.78 5.41 -11.84
C LYS A 270 -13.36 5.14 -12.31
N THR A 271 -12.41 4.96 -11.39
CA THR A 271 -11.02 4.71 -11.72
C THR A 271 -10.86 3.36 -12.42
N VAL A 272 -11.47 2.31 -11.89
CA VAL A 272 -11.45 0.96 -12.48
C VAL A 272 -12.04 0.96 -13.89
N ARG A 273 -13.22 1.57 -14.08
CA ARG A 273 -13.87 1.66 -15.42
C ARG A 273 -13.06 2.47 -16.40
N TYR A 274 -12.54 3.63 -15.99
CA TYR A 274 -11.76 4.52 -16.86
C TYR A 274 -10.46 3.88 -17.31
N CYS A 275 -9.80 3.17 -16.41
CA CYS A 275 -8.49 2.57 -16.64
C CYS A 275 -8.54 1.15 -17.23
N GLY A 276 -9.73 0.58 -17.36
CA GLY A 276 -9.88 -0.77 -17.93
C GLY A 276 -9.30 -1.87 -17.04
N TYR A 277 -9.12 -1.61 -15.74
CA TYR A 277 -8.79 -2.67 -14.78
C TYR A 277 -10.02 -3.60 -14.70
N GLY A 278 -9.91 -4.84 -15.18
CA GLY A 278 -10.96 -5.83 -15.01
C GLY A 278 -11.36 -5.93 -13.54
N ASN A 279 -12.63 -6.23 -13.26
CA ASN A 279 -13.19 -6.28 -11.91
C ASN A 279 -12.23 -6.94 -10.92
N THR A 280 -11.57 -6.11 -10.12
CA THR A 280 -10.70 -6.54 -9.00
C THR A 280 -11.50 -6.61 -7.69
N THR A 281 -12.83 -6.73 -7.81
CA THR A 281 -13.78 -6.73 -6.68
C THR A 281 -14.27 -8.14 -6.31
N ASP A 282 -13.45 -9.18 -6.52
CA ASP A 282 -13.70 -10.52 -5.94
C ASP A 282 -12.49 -10.95 -5.12
#